data_beb16f26d1347845dd5b72634bd0b748
#
_entry.id   beb16f26d1347845dd5b72634bd0b748
#
_cell.length_a   1.000
_cell.length_b   1.000
_cell.length_c   1.000
_cell.angle_alpha   90.00
_cell.angle_beta   90.00
_cell.angle_gamma   90.00
#
_symmetry.space_group_name_H-M   'P 1'
#
loop_
_entity.id
_entity.type
_entity.pdbx_description
1 polymer ?
#
loop_
_entity_poly.entity_id
_entity_poly.type
_entity_poly.pdbx_seq_one_letter_code
_entity_poly.pdbx_strand_id
1 'polypeptide(L)'
;MDARTLHEMKMTAYHRAVLRRMCSNPDLKRRVVQHLEDLMHRQPDMAPVWEAWCALLDRPEAEAVADLQADSVEGKRLRMVSPVTAVLYPAERAMVWRCVGWLIFLHHYLAAAADLGLDLEEQAAILGLDGAEIGTWSHAPPERMAEERLHGLRQVITVRHILTILKPVLSERRQWLETVNPDWEASPLALLCRGEGAVVCDHLARQVGPRLRAADLPRC
;
A
#
# COMPACT_ATOMS: atom_id res chain seq x y z
N MET A 1 2.99 -6.64 -12.08
CA MET A 1 2.48 -7.42 -10.94
C MET A 1 1.34 -8.30 -11.44
N ASP A 2 1.39 -9.59 -11.21
CA ASP A 2 0.35 -10.52 -11.64
C ASP A 2 -0.89 -10.45 -10.71
N ALA A 3 -2.03 -11.03 -11.20
CA ALA A 3 -3.30 -10.98 -10.49
C ALA A 3 -3.27 -11.70 -9.13
N ARG A 4 -2.45 -12.75 -8.99
CA ARG A 4 -2.30 -13.52 -7.75
C ARG A 4 -1.60 -12.68 -6.69
N THR A 5 -0.47 -12.06 -7.03
CA THR A 5 0.28 -11.18 -6.14
C THR A 5 -0.58 -10.01 -5.67
N LEU A 6 -1.36 -9.40 -6.57
CA LEU A 6 -2.29 -8.32 -6.22
C LEU A 6 -3.38 -8.82 -5.25
N HIS A 7 -3.91 -10.02 -5.46
CA HIS A 7 -4.92 -10.60 -4.56
C HIS A 7 -4.34 -10.84 -3.16
N GLU A 8 -3.16 -11.44 -3.07
CA GLU A 8 -2.47 -11.71 -1.78
C GLU A 8 -2.19 -10.40 -1.03
N MET A 9 -1.74 -9.37 -1.73
CA MET A 9 -1.54 -8.03 -1.13
C MET A 9 -2.85 -7.44 -0.60
N LYS A 10 -3.94 -7.52 -1.37
CA LYS A 10 -5.27 -7.04 -0.93
C LYS A 10 -5.73 -7.76 0.33
N MET A 11 -5.58 -9.08 0.37
CA MET A 11 -5.97 -9.88 1.54
C MET A 11 -5.13 -9.56 2.77
N THR A 12 -3.82 -9.40 2.59
CA THR A 12 -2.91 -9.01 3.67
C THR A 12 -3.25 -7.61 4.22
N ALA A 13 -3.44 -6.63 3.32
CA ALA A 13 -3.85 -5.28 3.70
C ALA A 13 -5.22 -5.24 4.37
N TYR A 14 -6.18 -6.08 3.90
CA TYR A 14 -7.50 -6.22 4.49
C TYR A 14 -7.42 -6.68 5.94
N HIS A 15 -6.71 -7.77 6.21
CA HIS A 15 -6.59 -8.31 7.56
C HIS A 15 -5.86 -7.35 8.51
N ARG A 16 -4.82 -6.66 8.01
CA ARG A 16 -4.15 -5.61 8.79
C ARG A 16 -5.12 -4.48 9.18
N ALA A 17 -5.91 -3.99 8.23
CA ALA A 17 -6.87 -2.93 8.49
C ALA A 17 -7.94 -3.36 9.50
N VAL A 18 -8.39 -4.61 9.43
CA VAL A 18 -9.39 -5.14 10.35
C VAL A 18 -8.82 -5.34 11.76
N LEU A 19 -7.63 -5.94 11.91
CA LEU A 19 -6.99 -6.11 13.22
C LEU A 19 -6.80 -4.76 13.93
N ARG A 20 -6.26 -3.78 13.21
CA ARG A 20 -6.09 -2.42 13.72
C ARG A 20 -7.39 -1.81 14.22
N ARG A 21 -8.47 -2.02 13.45
CA ARG A 21 -9.79 -1.56 13.84
C ARG A 21 -10.36 -2.29 15.06
N MET A 22 -10.08 -3.57 15.22
CA MET A 22 -10.49 -4.33 16.42
C MET A 22 -9.79 -3.82 17.67
N CYS A 23 -8.53 -3.40 17.59
CA CYS A 23 -7.81 -2.81 18.72
C CYS A 23 -8.44 -1.47 19.17
N SER A 24 -8.96 -0.68 18.22
CA SER A 24 -9.63 0.59 18.51
C SER A 24 -11.14 0.47 18.74
N ASN A 25 -11.74 -0.70 18.50
CA ASN A 25 -13.19 -0.96 18.62
C ASN A 25 -13.44 -2.28 19.35
N PRO A 26 -13.56 -2.26 20.70
CA PRO A 26 -13.82 -3.46 21.51
C PRO A 26 -15.13 -4.19 21.15
N ASP A 27 -16.12 -3.47 20.62
CA ASP A 27 -17.38 -4.08 20.19
C ASP A 27 -17.18 -4.96 18.95
N LEU A 28 -16.37 -4.52 18.00
CA LEU A 28 -16.00 -5.33 16.85
C LEU A 28 -15.24 -6.59 17.29
N LYS A 29 -14.26 -6.45 18.20
CA LYS A 29 -13.53 -7.61 18.74
C LYS A 29 -14.49 -8.62 19.38
N ARG A 30 -15.44 -8.16 20.20
CA ARG A 30 -16.45 -9.01 20.84
C ARG A 30 -17.31 -9.75 19.82
N ARG A 31 -17.78 -9.08 18.78
CA ARG A 31 -18.58 -9.70 17.71
C ARG A 31 -17.79 -10.79 16.96
N VAL A 32 -16.49 -10.57 16.73
CA VAL A 32 -15.63 -11.58 16.09
C VAL A 32 -15.46 -12.80 16.98
N VAL A 33 -15.18 -12.61 18.28
CA VAL A 33 -15.06 -13.72 19.25
C VAL A 33 -16.35 -14.51 19.33
N GLN A 34 -17.50 -13.86 19.46
CA GLN A 34 -18.81 -14.53 19.50
C GLN A 34 -19.09 -15.30 18.20
N HIS A 35 -18.72 -14.75 17.06
CA HIS A 35 -18.86 -15.46 15.78
C HIS A 35 -17.95 -16.68 15.68
N LEU A 36 -16.73 -16.61 16.23
CA LEU A 36 -15.81 -17.76 16.30
C LEU A 36 -16.37 -18.88 17.18
N GLU A 37 -16.96 -18.55 18.32
CA GLU A 37 -17.65 -19.52 19.20
C GLU A 37 -18.80 -20.21 18.44
N ASP A 38 -19.62 -19.45 17.72
CA ASP A 38 -20.69 -19.99 16.87
C ASP A 38 -20.14 -20.93 15.77
N LEU A 39 -19.00 -20.55 15.15
CA LEU A 39 -18.36 -21.36 14.10
C LEU A 39 -17.80 -22.67 14.66
N MET A 40 -17.20 -22.65 15.84
CA MET A 40 -16.72 -23.87 16.51
C MET A 40 -17.85 -24.87 16.76
N HIS A 41 -19.03 -24.38 17.15
CA HIS A 41 -20.21 -25.24 17.34
C HIS A 41 -20.79 -25.77 16.02
N ARG A 42 -20.83 -24.97 14.96
CA ARG A 42 -21.44 -25.36 13.68
C ARG A 42 -20.51 -26.15 12.77
N GLN A 43 -19.21 -26.01 12.93
CA GLN A 43 -18.17 -26.58 12.06
C GLN A 43 -17.05 -27.20 12.92
N PRO A 44 -17.32 -28.26 13.67
CA PRO A 44 -16.35 -28.87 14.58
C PRO A 44 -15.10 -29.38 13.84
N ASP A 45 -15.22 -29.79 12.59
CA ASP A 45 -14.08 -30.23 11.75
C ASP A 45 -13.07 -29.10 11.48
N MET A 46 -13.51 -27.84 11.61
CA MET A 46 -12.67 -26.65 11.44
C MET A 46 -12.21 -26.05 12.77
N ALA A 47 -12.52 -26.67 13.90
CA ALA A 47 -12.17 -26.15 15.23
C ALA A 47 -10.70 -25.73 15.37
N PRO A 48 -9.69 -26.47 14.85
CA PRO A 48 -8.30 -26.05 14.95
C PRO A 48 -7.99 -24.70 14.26
N VAL A 49 -8.78 -24.33 13.24
CA VAL A 49 -8.63 -23.03 12.55
C VAL A 49 -9.23 -21.91 13.40
N TRP A 50 -10.39 -22.17 14.00
CA TRP A 50 -11.06 -21.19 14.85
C TRP A 50 -10.31 -20.94 16.15
N GLU A 51 -9.73 -21.99 16.74
CA GLU A 51 -8.83 -21.89 17.89
C GLU A 51 -7.58 -21.07 17.57
N ALA A 52 -6.98 -21.27 16.39
CA ALA A 52 -5.85 -20.47 15.95
C ALA A 52 -6.22 -18.98 15.77
N TRP A 53 -7.42 -18.68 15.28
CA TRP A 53 -7.94 -17.32 15.24
C TRP A 53 -8.16 -16.72 16.63
N CYS A 54 -8.70 -17.47 17.59
CA CYS A 54 -8.84 -17.01 18.98
C CYS A 54 -7.48 -16.71 19.58
N ALA A 55 -6.52 -17.61 19.44
CA ALA A 55 -5.14 -17.41 19.93
C ALA A 55 -4.46 -16.19 19.29
N LEU A 56 -4.74 -15.92 18.00
CA LEU A 56 -4.26 -14.73 17.30
C LEU A 56 -4.84 -13.44 17.89
N LEU A 57 -6.14 -13.41 18.19
CA LEU A 57 -6.84 -12.25 18.73
C LEU A 57 -6.44 -11.91 20.17
N ASP A 58 -5.84 -12.84 20.90
CA ASP A 58 -5.34 -12.64 22.26
C ASP A 58 -3.90 -12.09 22.29
N ARG A 59 -3.22 -12.05 21.16
CA ARG A 59 -1.86 -11.49 21.04
C ARG A 59 -1.87 -9.96 20.91
N PRO A 60 -0.74 -9.30 21.21
CA PRO A 60 -0.52 -7.91 20.86
C PRO A 60 -0.72 -7.67 19.36
N GLU A 61 -1.30 -6.51 18.99
CA GLU A 61 -1.61 -6.16 17.60
C GLU A 61 -0.43 -6.41 16.63
N ALA A 62 0.76 -5.97 17.01
CA ALA A 62 1.94 -6.07 16.16
C ALA A 62 2.29 -7.53 15.83
N GLU A 63 2.17 -8.44 16.81
CA GLU A 63 2.42 -9.87 16.64
C GLU A 63 1.34 -10.52 15.77
N ALA A 64 0.07 -10.23 16.06
CA ALA A 64 -1.06 -10.75 15.30
C ALA A 64 -1.00 -10.29 13.83
N VAL A 65 -0.61 -9.04 13.58
CA VAL A 65 -0.38 -8.52 12.23
C VAL A 65 0.78 -9.25 11.55
N ALA A 66 1.91 -9.44 12.25
CA ALA A 66 3.07 -10.14 11.71
C ALA A 66 2.74 -11.57 11.29
N ASP A 67 2.01 -12.31 12.13
CA ASP A 67 1.59 -13.68 11.84
C ASP A 67 0.65 -13.76 10.63
N LEU A 68 -0.33 -12.85 10.54
CA LEU A 68 -1.21 -12.79 9.38
C LEU A 68 -0.51 -12.29 8.11
N GLN A 69 0.58 -11.56 8.21
CA GLN A 69 1.37 -11.10 7.06
C GLN A 69 2.42 -12.12 6.62
N ALA A 70 2.76 -13.07 7.49
CA ALA A 70 3.77 -14.07 7.19
C ALA A 70 3.42 -14.84 5.92
N ASP A 71 4.43 -15.05 5.06
CA ASP A 71 4.35 -15.94 3.89
C ASP A 71 4.49 -17.41 4.29
N SER A 72 3.87 -17.78 5.40
CA SER A 72 3.80 -19.13 5.93
C SER A 72 2.52 -19.83 5.48
N VAL A 73 2.52 -21.16 5.53
CA VAL A 73 1.33 -21.97 5.26
C VAL A 73 0.19 -21.60 6.21
N GLU A 74 0.50 -21.36 7.49
CA GLU A 74 -0.49 -21.00 8.50
C GLU A 74 -1.05 -19.58 8.29
N GLY A 75 -0.18 -18.60 8.03
CA GLY A 75 -0.65 -17.23 7.72
C GLY A 75 -1.57 -17.20 6.50
N LYS A 76 -1.24 -17.95 5.43
CA LYS A 76 -2.11 -18.10 4.26
C LYS A 76 -3.44 -18.77 4.61
N ARG A 77 -3.41 -19.83 5.40
CA ARG A 77 -4.60 -20.56 5.85
C ARG A 77 -5.55 -19.65 6.64
N LEU A 78 -5.03 -18.93 7.61
CA LEU A 78 -5.81 -17.97 8.41
C LEU A 78 -6.45 -16.88 7.55
N ARG A 79 -5.72 -16.32 6.58
CA ARG A 79 -6.30 -15.33 5.66
C ARG A 79 -7.39 -15.89 4.75
N MET A 80 -7.24 -17.14 4.29
CA MET A 80 -8.24 -17.78 3.42
C MET A 80 -9.55 -18.07 4.14
N VAL A 81 -9.48 -18.44 5.42
CA VAL A 81 -10.63 -18.80 6.25
C VAL A 81 -10.83 -17.74 7.33
N SER A 82 -11.13 -16.52 6.89
CA SER A 82 -11.26 -15.39 7.81
C SER A 82 -12.70 -15.25 8.35
N PRO A 83 -12.91 -15.29 9.68
CA PRO A 83 -14.23 -15.08 10.28
C PRO A 83 -14.68 -13.63 10.23
N VAL A 84 -13.75 -12.70 10.00
CA VAL A 84 -13.97 -11.28 10.22
C VAL A 84 -14.92 -10.65 9.21
N THR A 85 -14.88 -11.13 7.96
CA THR A 85 -15.69 -10.56 6.87
C THR A 85 -17.20 -10.67 7.15
N ALA A 86 -17.62 -11.72 7.85
CA ALA A 86 -19.03 -11.99 8.15
C ALA A 86 -19.62 -11.03 9.19
N VAL A 87 -18.78 -10.50 10.10
CA VAL A 87 -19.22 -9.69 11.23
C VAL A 87 -19.13 -8.18 11.03
N LEU A 88 -18.52 -7.73 9.93
CA LEU A 88 -18.41 -6.31 9.62
C LEU A 88 -19.72 -5.73 9.13
N TYR A 89 -20.18 -4.66 9.74
CA TYR A 89 -21.29 -3.86 9.21
C TYR A 89 -20.90 -3.20 7.88
N PRO A 90 -21.86 -2.84 7.01
CA PRO A 90 -21.57 -2.23 5.71
C PRO A 90 -20.64 -1.01 5.78
N ALA A 91 -20.87 -0.12 6.76
CA ALA A 91 -20.02 1.06 6.96
C ALA A 91 -18.60 0.71 7.40
N GLU A 92 -18.42 -0.28 8.29
CA GLU A 92 -17.14 -0.77 8.73
C GLU A 92 -16.37 -1.42 7.56
N ARG A 93 -17.07 -2.23 6.77
CA ARG A 93 -16.52 -2.87 5.57
C ARG A 93 -16.02 -1.82 4.55
N ALA A 94 -16.84 -0.80 4.28
CA ALA A 94 -16.46 0.29 3.39
C ALA A 94 -15.21 1.04 3.90
N MET A 95 -15.10 1.23 5.21
CA MET A 95 -13.93 1.88 5.83
C MET A 95 -12.68 0.99 5.71
N VAL A 96 -12.80 -0.31 5.98
CA VAL A 96 -11.69 -1.27 5.80
C VAL A 96 -11.20 -1.25 4.35
N TRP A 97 -12.10 -1.29 3.37
CA TRP A 97 -11.70 -1.25 1.96
C TRP A 97 -11.03 0.07 1.54
N ARG A 98 -11.41 1.20 2.13
CA ARG A 98 -10.68 2.46 1.93
C ARG A 98 -9.25 2.38 2.47
N CYS A 99 -9.08 1.80 3.67
CA CYS A 99 -7.74 1.56 4.22
C CYS A 99 -6.91 0.60 3.34
N VAL A 100 -7.53 -0.45 2.80
CA VAL A 100 -6.87 -1.37 1.85
C VAL A 100 -6.41 -0.64 0.60
N GLY A 101 -7.27 0.18 0.00
CA GLY A 101 -6.91 1.00 -1.16
C GLY A 101 -5.72 1.92 -0.87
N TRP A 102 -5.73 2.56 0.28
CA TRP A 102 -4.63 3.40 0.75
C TRP A 102 -3.31 2.62 0.91
N LEU A 103 -3.34 1.48 1.59
CA LEU A 103 -2.14 0.65 1.80
C LEU A 103 -1.54 0.15 0.48
N ILE A 104 -2.39 -0.23 -0.47
CA ILE A 104 -1.95 -0.64 -1.81
C ILE A 104 -1.31 0.54 -2.56
N PHE A 105 -1.94 1.70 -2.51
CA PHE A 105 -1.41 2.91 -3.13
C PHE A 105 -0.03 3.28 -2.58
N LEU A 106 0.12 3.23 -1.25
CA LEU A 106 1.39 3.49 -0.58
C LEU A 106 2.46 2.46 -0.95
N HIS A 107 2.08 1.18 -1.07
CA HIS A 107 3.00 0.15 -1.56
C HIS A 107 3.48 0.45 -2.99
N HIS A 108 2.59 0.90 -3.88
CA HIS A 108 2.98 1.30 -5.23
C HIS A 108 3.95 2.48 -5.22
N TYR A 109 3.76 3.43 -4.31
CA TYR A 109 4.69 4.53 -4.13
C TYR A 109 6.08 4.05 -3.69
N LEU A 110 6.15 3.23 -2.63
CA LEU A 110 7.43 2.70 -2.13
C LEU A 110 8.17 1.89 -3.19
N ALA A 111 7.45 1.08 -3.96
CA ALA A 111 8.02 0.36 -5.10
C ALA A 111 8.51 1.32 -6.20
N ALA A 112 7.76 2.39 -6.47
CA ALA A 112 8.16 3.40 -7.45
C ALA A 112 9.39 4.18 -7.01
N ALA A 113 9.45 4.58 -5.75
CA ALA A 113 10.61 5.26 -5.17
C ALA A 113 11.87 4.38 -5.24
N ALA A 114 11.76 3.09 -4.90
CA ALA A 114 12.86 2.13 -5.02
C ALA A 114 13.31 1.94 -6.49
N ASP A 115 12.38 1.78 -7.43
CA ASP A 115 12.65 1.62 -8.87
C ASP A 115 13.31 2.88 -9.49
N LEU A 116 13.05 4.05 -8.94
CA LEU A 116 13.65 5.32 -9.36
C LEU A 116 14.96 5.61 -8.61
N GLY A 117 15.31 4.81 -7.62
CA GLY A 117 16.50 4.99 -6.77
C GLY A 117 16.41 6.24 -5.87
N LEU A 118 15.19 6.64 -5.47
CA LEU A 118 15.01 7.78 -4.57
C LEU A 118 15.41 7.39 -3.14
N ASP A 119 16.33 8.13 -2.57
CA ASP A 119 16.69 7.99 -1.16
C ASP A 119 15.64 8.64 -0.23
N LEU A 120 15.81 8.50 1.08
CA LEU A 120 14.85 9.03 2.07
C LEU A 120 14.83 10.56 2.10
N GLU A 121 15.96 11.23 1.81
CA GLU A 121 16.03 12.70 1.80
C GLU A 121 15.28 13.27 0.59
N GLU A 122 15.45 12.64 -0.57
CA GLU A 122 14.74 13.00 -1.81
C GLU A 122 13.25 12.77 -1.66
N GLN A 123 12.85 11.63 -1.09
CA GLN A 123 11.44 11.34 -0.80
C GLN A 123 10.86 12.36 0.19
N ALA A 124 11.61 12.72 1.22
CA ALA A 124 11.23 13.73 2.20
C ALA A 124 11.00 15.09 1.54
N ALA A 125 11.92 15.52 0.68
CA ALA A 125 11.80 16.77 -0.07
C ALA A 125 10.57 16.77 -0.99
N ILE A 126 10.33 15.69 -1.73
CA ILE A 126 9.17 15.56 -2.65
C ILE A 126 7.84 15.63 -1.89
N LEU A 127 7.77 15.05 -0.70
CA LEU A 127 6.53 14.92 0.07
C LEU A 127 6.35 16.02 1.13
N GLY A 128 7.37 16.83 1.38
CA GLY A 128 7.35 17.79 2.49
C GLY A 128 7.23 17.08 3.85
N LEU A 129 7.97 16.00 4.06
CA LEU A 129 7.94 15.15 5.25
C LEU A 129 9.35 14.98 5.84
N ASP A 130 9.42 14.35 7.01
CA ASP A 130 10.67 13.88 7.58
C ASP A 130 11.03 12.50 6.96
N GLY A 131 12.30 12.32 6.58
CA GLY A 131 12.79 11.04 6.07
C GLY A 131 12.66 9.90 7.08
N ALA A 132 12.77 10.18 8.38
CA ALA A 132 12.55 9.20 9.44
C ALA A 132 11.09 8.70 9.46
N GLU A 133 10.11 9.57 9.21
CA GLU A 133 8.70 9.19 9.08
C GLU A 133 8.51 8.23 7.90
N ILE A 134 9.05 8.58 6.72
CA ILE A 134 8.95 7.75 5.51
C ILE A 134 9.60 6.37 5.72
N GLY A 135 10.75 6.33 6.40
CA GLY A 135 11.45 5.08 6.72
C GLY A 135 10.61 4.07 7.51
N THR A 136 9.59 4.52 8.23
CA THR A 136 8.68 3.63 8.98
C THR A 136 7.54 3.05 8.14
N TRP A 137 7.26 3.58 6.95
CA TRP A 137 6.04 3.26 6.19
C TRP A 137 5.92 1.79 5.77
N SER A 138 7.02 1.07 5.64
CA SER A 138 7.00 -0.38 5.34
C SER A 138 6.33 -1.19 6.46
N HIS A 139 6.44 -0.74 7.73
CA HIS A 139 5.88 -1.45 8.89
C HIS A 139 4.76 -0.68 9.57
N ALA A 140 4.84 0.64 9.60
CA ALA A 140 3.87 1.52 10.25
C ALA A 140 3.39 2.64 9.29
N PRO A 141 2.65 2.29 8.20
CA PRO A 141 2.16 3.29 7.26
C PRO A 141 1.18 4.25 7.94
N PRO A 142 1.16 5.52 7.53
CA PRO A 142 0.20 6.49 8.06
C PRO A 142 -1.23 6.09 7.69
N GLU A 143 -2.19 6.38 8.57
CA GLU A 143 -3.62 6.09 8.31
C GLU A 143 -4.24 7.05 7.31
N ARG A 144 -3.72 8.26 7.25
CA ARG A 144 -4.18 9.34 6.38
C ARG A 144 -2.99 10.17 5.93
N MET A 145 -3.16 10.84 4.82
CA MET A 145 -2.20 11.81 4.30
C MET A 145 -2.94 13.05 3.80
N ALA A 146 -2.35 14.22 3.96
CA ALA A 146 -2.86 15.46 3.42
C ALA A 146 -2.89 15.42 1.88
N GLU A 147 -3.86 16.08 1.26
CA GLU A 147 -4.07 16.01 -0.21
C GLU A 147 -2.84 16.54 -0.97
N GLU A 148 -2.16 17.55 -0.44
CA GLU A 148 -0.95 18.11 -1.03
C GLU A 148 0.16 17.05 -1.18
N ARG A 149 0.30 16.19 -0.16
CA ARG A 149 1.29 15.10 -0.14
C ARG A 149 0.88 13.94 -1.06
N LEU A 150 -0.43 13.67 -1.18
CA LEU A 150 -0.95 12.69 -2.13
C LEU A 150 -0.56 13.05 -3.57
N HIS A 151 -0.47 14.33 -3.87
CA HIS A 151 -0.04 14.80 -5.18
C HIS A 151 1.41 14.37 -5.48
N GLY A 152 2.33 14.57 -4.55
CA GLY A 152 3.72 14.10 -4.69
C GLY A 152 3.82 12.58 -4.88
N LEU A 153 3.06 11.79 -4.09
CA LEU A 153 3.02 10.34 -4.27
C LEU A 153 2.56 9.93 -5.68
N ARG A 154 1.47 10.55 -6.18
CA ARG A 154 0.95 10.28 -7.53
C ARG A 154 1.98 10.63 -8.61
N GLN A 155 2.68 11.74 -8.47
CA GLN A 155 3.71 12.16 -9.42
C GLN A 155 4.84 11.15 -9.51
N VAL A 156 5.38 10.68 -8.38
CA VAL A 156 6.44 9.65 -8.34
C VAL A 156 5.98 8.36 -9.01
N ILE A 157 4.77 7.88 -8.71
CA ILE A 157 4.18 6.67 -9.33
C ILE A 157 4.04 6.87 -10.85
N THR A 158 3.56 8.03 -11.29
CA THR A 158 3.36 8.37 -12.72
C THR A 158 4.70 8.42 -13.45
N VAL A 159 5.69 9.13 -12.89
CA VAL A 159 7.03 9.23 -13.46
C VAL A 159 7.65 7.84 -13.61
N ARG A 160 7.60 7.01 -12.57
CA ARG A 160 8.09 5.62 -12.62
C ARG A 160 7.37 4.83 -13.71
N HIS A 161 6.05 4.92 -13.79
CA HIS A 161 5.26 4.17 -14.77
C HIS A 161 5.68 4.52 -16.20
N ILE A 162 5.78 5.81 -16.52
CA ILE A 162 6.16 6.26 -17.86
C ILE A 162 7.62 5.93 -18.16
N LEU A 163 8.52 6.15 -17.22
CA LEU A 163 9.94 5.82 -17.41
C LEU A 163 10.17 4.32 -17.58
N THR A 164 9.33 3.46 -17.00
CA THR A 164 9.43 2.01 -17.24
C THR A 164 9.21 1.66 -18.72
N ILE A 165 8.39 2.44 -19.42
CA ILE A 165 8.13 2.25 -20.86
C ILE A 165 9.24 2.87 -21.72
N LEU A 166 9.70 4.06 -21.36
CA LEU A 166 10.70 4.80 -22.15
C LEU A 166 12.14 4.33 -21.90
N LYS A 167 12.41 3.90 -20.67
CA LYS A 167 13.74 3.49 -20.18
C LYS A 167 13.61 2.23 -19.34
N PRO A 168 13.67 1.04 -19.97
CA PRO A 168 13.46 -0.24 -19.26
C PRO A 168 14.56 -0.54 -18.24
N VAL A 169 15.75 0.01 -18.40
CA VAL A 169 16.91 -0.22 -17.51
C VAL A 169 16.85 0.73 -16.31
N LEU A 170 16.99 0.19 -15.09
CA LEU A 170 16.86 0.95 -13.83
C LEU A 170 17.87 2.11 -13.74
N SER A 171 19.16 1.86 -14.09
CA SER A 171 20.21 2.89 -14.05
C SER A 171 19.92 4.06 -15.01
N GLU A 172 19.30 3.80 -16.17
CA GLU A 172 18.92 4.86 -17.12
C GLU A 172 17.80 5.76 -16.57
N ARG A 173 16.89 5.22 -15.73
CA ARG A 173 15.83 5.99 -15.07
C ARG A 173 16.43 6.97 -14.07
N ARG A 174 17.34 6.49 -13.23
CA ARG A 174 18.03 7.32 -12.25
C ARG A 174 18.86 8.40 -12.95
N GLN A 175 19.65 8.02 -13.95
CA GLN A 175 20.43 8.96 -14.75
C GLN A 175 19.56 10.04 -15.38
N TRP A 176 18.38 9.68 -15.92
CA TRP A 176 17.44 10.63 -16.50
C TRP A 176 16.90 11.62 -15.46
N LEU A 177 16.59 11.15 -14.26
CA LEU A 177 16.13 12.01 -13.16
C LEU A 177 17.19 13.03 -12.73
N GLU A 178 18.47 12.69 -12.81
CA GLU A 178 19.58 13.54 -12.40
C GLU A 178 20.09 14.46 -13.51
N THR A 179 19.81 14.13 -14.77
CA THR A 179 20.30 14.91 -15.91
C THR A 179 19.54 16.22 -16.04
N VAL A 180 20.28 17.34 -16.07
CA VAL A 180 19.69 18.66 -16.29
C VAL A 180 19.03 18.71 -17.67
N ASN A 181 17.74 19.09 -17.69
CA ASN A 181 17.03 19.34 -18.94
C ASN A 181 17.21 20.82 -19.35
N PRO A 182 17.69 21.10 -20.56
CA PRO A 182 17.92 22.47 -21.02
C PRO A 182 16.64 23.36 -21.01
N ASP A 183 15.47 22.75 -21.26
CA ASP A 183 14.20 23.49 -21.30
C ASP A 183 13.75 23.99 -19.90
N TRP A 184 14.28 23.39 -18.84
CA TRP A 184 13.90 23.69 -17.45
C TRP A 184 15.04 24.31 -16.64
N GLU A 185 16.26 24.29 -17.17
CA GLU A 185 17.49 24.62 -16.46
C GLU A 185 17.67 23.88 -15.12
N ALA A 186 16.99 22.74 -15.00
CA ALA A 186 16.95 21.90 -13.79
C ALA A 186 16.84 20.42 -14.17
N SER A 187 17.23 19.55 -13.25
CA SER A 187 16.97 18.12 -13.39
C SER A 187 15.52 17.79 -13.02
N PRO A 188 14.91 16.73 -13.60
CA PRO A 188 13.59 16.25 -13.21
C PRO A 188 13.46 15.99 -11.71
N LEU A 189 14.50 15.44 -11.08
CA LEU A 189 14.55 15.22 -9.63
C LEU A 189 14.48 16.53 -8.86
N ALA A 190 15.22 17.56 -9.27
CA ALA A 190 15.17 18.86 -8.62
C ALA A 190 13.76 19.49 -8.71
N LEU A 191 13.06 19.31 -9.82
CA LEU A 191 11.67 19.77 -9.99
C LEU A 191 10.70 19.00 -9.07
N LEU A 192 10.85 17.67 -8.98
CA LEU A 192 10.07 16.86 -8.06
C LEU A 192 10.25 17.33 -6.61
N CYS A 193 11.49 17.55 -6.18
CA CYS A 193 11.82 18.02 -4.82
C CYS A 193 11.28 19.43 -4.52
N ARG A 194 11.08 20.27 -5.55
CA ARG A 194 10.48 21.62 -5.41
C ARG A 194 8.94 21.61 -5.44
N GLY A 195 8.32 20.45 -5.60
CA GLY A 195 6.86 20.35 -5.79
C GLY A 195 6.38 20.66 -7.21
N GLU A 196 7.30 20.82 -8.17
CA GLU A 196 7.03 21.12 -9.58
C GLU A 196 6.89 19.83 -10.44
N GLY A 197 6.60 18.70 -9.83
CA GLY A 197 6.53 17.41 -10.50
C GLY A 197 5.47 17.31 -11.61
N ALA A 198 4.48 18.21 -11.64
CA ALA A 198 3.52 18.30 -12.74
C ALA A 198 4.21 18.57 -14.08
N VAL A 199 5.22 19.45 -14.10
CA VAL A 199 6.02 19.77 -15.30
C VAL A 199 6.71 18.51 -15.82
N VAL A 200 7.26 17.70 -14.93
CA VAL A 200 7.93 16.43 -15.25
C VAL A 200 6.94 15.42 -15.84
N CYS A 201 5.78 15.26 -15.19
CA CYS A 201 4.72 14.37 -15.65
C CYS A 201 4.19 14.76 -17.04
N ASP A 202 3.94 16.03 -17.28
CA ASP A 202 3.44 16.56 -18.57
C ASP A 202 4.47 16.36 -19.69
N HIS A 203 5.74 16.55 -19.41
CA HIS A 203 6.81 16.32 -20.37
C HIS A 203 6.89 14.84 -20.77
N LEU A 204 6.90 13.96 -19.79
CA LEU A 204 6.91 12.51 -20.03
C LEU A 204 5.66 12.04 -20.78
N ALA A 205 4.48 12.54 -20.42
CA ALA A 205 3.23 12.22 -21.09
C ALA A 205 3.28 12.59 -22.59
N ARG A 206 3.88 13.73 -22.95
CA ARG A 206 4.08 14.14 -24.35
C ARG A 206 5.02 13.21 -25.11
N GLN A 207 6.05 12.67 -24.46
CA GLN A 207 6.99 11.73 -25.11
C GLN A 207 6.37 10.37 -25.44
N VAL A 208 5.44 9.91 -24.62
CA VAL A 208 4.78 8.62 -24.85
C VAL A 208 3.65 8.74 -25.89
N GLY A 209 3.07 9.94 -26.04
CA GLY A 209 2.03 10.22 -27.01
C GLY A 209 0.79 9.30 -26.83
N PRO A 210 0.02 9.01 -27.90
CA PRO A 210 -1.20 8.21 -27.82
C PRO A 210 -0.98 6.73 -27.45
N ARG A 211 0.26 6.30 -27.18
CA ARG A 211 0.59 4.93 -26.75
C ARG A 211 0.09 4.61 -25.33
N LEU A 212 -0.11 5.63 -24.50
CA LEU A 212 -0.74 5.48 -23.19
C LEU A 212 -2.23 5.74 -23.32
N ARG A 213 -3.06 4.69 -23.30
CA ARG A 213 -4.49 4.84 -23.06
C ARG A 213 -4.67 5.30 -21.60
N ALA A 214 -5.65 6.19 -21.37
CA ALA A 214 -6.00 6.64 -20.02
C ALA A 214 -6.33 5.50 -19.03
N ALA A 215 -6.53 4.28 -19.53
CA ALA A 215 -6.74 3.06 -18.75
C ALA A 215 -5.45 2.50 -18.13
N ASP A 216 -4.26 2.90 -18.62
CA ASP A 216 -2.97 2.37 -18.16
C ASP A 216 -2.37 3.18 -17.00
N LEU A 217 -2.95 4.35 -16.69
CA LEU A 217 -2.56 5.15 -15.54
C LEU A 217 -3.25 4.62 -14.27
N PRO A 218 -2.53 4.46 -13.16
CA PRO A 218 -3.13 4.02 -11.90
C PRO A 218 -4.20 5.03 -11.48
N ARG A 219 -5.46 4.61 -11.56
CA ARG A 219 -6.59 5.36 -11.00
C ARG A 219 -6.59 5.11 -9.49
N CYS A 220 -6.40 6.17 -8.74
CA CYS A 220 -6.60 6.18 -7.28
C CYS A 220 -8.07 6.36 -6.95
#